data_a854eafe8d1f52b11bc75922b82ecd0c
#
_entry.id   a854eafe8d1f52b11bc75922b82ecd0c
#
_cell.length_a   1.000
_cell.length_b   1.000
_cell.length_c   1.000
_cell.angle_alpha   90.00
_cell.angle_beta   90.00
_cell.angle_gamma   90.00
#
_symmetry.space_group_name_H-M   'P 1'
#
loop_
_entity.id
_entity.type
_entity.pdbx_description
1 polymer ?
#
loop_
_entity_poly.entity_id
_entity_poly.type
_entity_poly.pdbx_seq_one_letter_code
_entity_poly.pdbx_strand_id
1 'polypeptide(L)'
;KAASPITYSDSNGKSDAWGKTDFSNVACRYVKATLKSSASTSTMMLIDEIKVMGEFHNDMKYVPEKGCYHGAFPPLYGFDPEDREGSTDQCAVALFEKLVGKQLSMILWYQNMEPGRNFSEMQTVREKYWGKNYQGKYRFFLYGWLPVIPTQQMANGELDDFHKSYFAEVAAQKVRDMGPIWFRPANEMNGSWTPYYGDPTNYVKAWRRMYNIAEQLGVTAYNVFVWSPNSVSMPGTEANAMKNYYPGDMYVDWLGVSCYPPSLSATYPEDRRYPLTLMQGIKQVSADKPIMISEGGYSSTCDHQRWVREWFKLKDEEPRVKAVVWENHENAENGDRRLQSDPLALELYKELVQDPYWLDLIPDAVYSEIETRKNNSK
;
A
#
# COMPACT_ATOMS: atom_id res chain seq x y z
N LYS A 1 -4.82 -9.19 -28.36
CA LYS A 1 -5.39 -9.32 -29.73
C LYS A 1 -5.02 -8.06 -30.51
N ALA A 2 -4.49 -8.19 -31.72
CA ALA A 2 -4.34 -7.06 -32.62
C ALA A 2 -5.70 -6.74 -33.24
N ALA A 3 -6.08 -5.47 -33.21
CA ALA A 3 -7.25 -5.01 -33.97
C ALA A 3 -6.93 -4.95 -35.47
N SER A 4 -7.94 -5.01 -36.27
CA SER A 4 -7.81 -4.79 -37.72
C SER A 4 -7.28 -3.37 -37.98
N PRO A 5 -6.37 -3.18 -38.95
CA PRO A 5 -5.89 -1.84 -39.28
C PRO A 5 -7.06 -0.95 -39.73
N ILE A 6 -7.11 0.25 -39.20
CA ILE A 6 -8.01 1.27 -39.70
C ILE A 6 -7.27 1.97 -40.86
N THR A 7 -7.87 1.96 -42.02
CA THR A 7 -7.38 2.77 -43.13
C THR A 7 -8.21 4.05 -43.18
N TYR A 8 -7.57 5.17 -42.96
CA TYR A 8 -8.18 6.49 -43.13
C TYR A 8 -7.60 7.14 -44.38
N SER A 9 -8.45 7.62 -45.24
CA SER A 9 -8.06 8.41 -46.43
C SER A 9 -8.90 9.69 -46.48
N ASP A 10 -8.23 10.82 -46.33
CA ASP A 10 -8.83 12.13 -46.57
C ASP A 10 -8.35 12.68 -47.91
N SER A 11 -9.28 12.99 -48.79
CA SER A 11 -8.99 13.55 -50.11
C SER A 11 -8.67 15.06 -50.08
N ASN A 12 -8.89 15.75 -48.94
CA ASN A 12 -8.85 17.21 -48.86
C ASN A 12 -7.84 17.80 -47.89
N GLY A 13 -7.06 16.98 -47.17
CA GLY A 13 -5.96 17.42 -46.30
C GLY A 13 -6.37 18.23 -45.05
N LYS A 14 -7.67 18.30 -44.76
CA LYS A 14 -8.22 18.92 -43.57
C LYS A 14 -9.38 18.09 -43.06
N SER A 15 -9.23 17.44 -41.94
CA SER A 15 -10.41 16.86 -41.31
C SER A 15 -10.25 16.85 -39.78
N ASP A 16 -11.29 17.30 -39.11
CA ASP A 16 -11.54 17.08 -37.71
C ASP A 16 -12.19 15.70 -37.46
N ALA A 17 -11.99 14.76 -38.35
CA ALA A 17 -12.63 13.45 -38.29
C ALA A 17 -11.85 12.49 -37.42
N TRP A 18 -12.56 11.86 -36.50
CA TRP A 18 -12.03 10.80 -35.64
C TRP A 18 -12.10 9.45 -36.35
N GLY A 19 -10.95 8.81 -36.53
CA GLY A 19 -10.94 7.40 -36.88
C GLY A 19 -11.29 6.58 -35.60
N LYS A 20 -12.39 5.80 -35.68
CA LYS A 20 -12.82 4.96 -34.53
C LYS A 20 -12.65 3.49 -34.86
N THR A 21 -12.11 2.72 -33.95
CA THR A 21 -12.17 1.26 -33.95
C THR A 21 -12.70 0.76 -32.62
N ASP A 22 -13.64 -0.16 -32.71
CA ASP A 22 -14.21 -0.81 -31.53
C ASP A 22 -13.52 -2.15 -31.30
N PHE A 23 -13.16 -2.39 -30.06
CA PHE A 23 -12.64 -3.66 -29.61
C PHE A 23 -13.72 -4.38 -28.79
N SER A 24 -13.84 -5.68 -28.94
CA SER A 24 -14.57 -6.47 -27.94
C SER A 24 -13.87 -6.28 -26.57
N ASN A 25 -14.64 -6.14 -25.49
CA ASN A 25 -14.14 -5.92 -24.14
C ASN A 25 -12.86 -6.72 -23.86
N VAL A 26 -11.74 -6.02 -23.82
CA VAL A 26 -10.42 -6.58 -23.52
C VAL A 26 -9.90 -5.83 -22.30
N ALA A 27 -9.72 -6.56 -21.20
CA ALA A 27 -8.99 -6.01 -20.08
C ALA A 27 -7.55 -5.79 -20.53
N CYS A 28 -7.10 -4.54 -20.56
CA CYS A 28 -5.73 -4.19 -20.91
C CYS A 28 -5.28 -2.99 -20.07
N ARG A 29 -4.00 -2.98 -19.71
CA ARG A 29 -3.39 -1.85 -18.99
C ARG A 29 -2.80 -0.82 -19.95
N TYR A 30 -2.36 -1.26 -21.11
CA TYR A 30 -1.72 -0.41 -22.12
C TYR A 30 -2.36 -0.62 -23.49
N VAL A 31 -2.53 0.47 -24.19
CA VAL A 31 -2.93 0.48 -25.59
C VAL A 31 -1.73 0.97 -26.40
N LYS A 32 -1.24 0.14 -27.33
CA LYS A 32 -0.19 0.52 -28.28
C LYS A 32 -0.83 0.85 -29.61
N ALA A 33 -0.77 2.10 -30.02
CA ALA A 33 -1.09 2.52 -31.39
C ALA A 33 0.18 2.48 -32.24
N THR A 34 0.15 1.74 -33.35
CA THR A 34 1.23 1.72 -34.33
C THR A 34 0.73 2.39 -35.60
N LEU A 35 1.35 3.49 -35.98
CA LEU A 35 0.99 4.30 -37.12
C LEU A 35 1.93 3.98 -38.27
N LYS A 36 1.37 3.71 -39.43
CA LYS A 36 2.14 3.46 -40.66
C LYS A 36 1.61 4.38 -41.77
N SER A 37 2.49 5.18 -42.35
CA SER A 37 2.17 5.90 -43.59
C SER A 37 2.25 4.94 -44.76
N SER A 38 1.28 4.98 -45.63
CA SER A 38 1.30 4.27 -46.93
C SER A 38 1.94 5.09 -48.05
N ALA A 39 2.32 6.34 -47.77
CA ALA A 39 2.92 7.23 -48.75
C ALA A 39 4.42 6.92 -48.94
N SER A 40 4.85 6.86 -50.20
CA SER A 40 6.25 6.66 -50.59
C SER A 40 7.10 7.93 -50.54
N THR A 41 6.51 9.06 -50.18
CA THR A 41 7.15 10.38 -50.04
C THR A 41 6.98 10.88 -48.63
N SER A 42 7.92 11.70 -48.15
CA SER A 42 7.97 12.23 -46.79
C SER A 42 6.78 13.12 -46.44
N THR A 43 5.66 12.51 -46.15
CA THR A 43 4.48 13.21 -45.64
C THR A 43 4.49 13.17 -44.13
N MET A 44 4.43 14.34 -43.52
CA MET A 44 4.35 14.43 -42.05
C MET A 44 2.95 14.00 -41.64
N MET A 45 2.87 13.01 -40.73
CA MET A 45 1.63 12.63 -40.12
C MET A 45 1.53 13.36 -38.78
N LEU A 46 0.56 14.22 -38.62
CA LEU A 46 0.22 14.90 -37.40
C LEU A 46 -0.92 14.16 -36.71
N ILE A 47 -0.73 13.85 -35.43
CA ILE A 47 -1.77 13.30 -34.59
C ILE A 47 -1.92 14.23 -33.41
N ASP A 48 -3.06 14.89 -33.33
CA ASP A 48 -3.34 15.85 -32.27
C ASP A 48 -3.79 15.13 -31.00
N GLU A 49 -4.58 14.05 -31.14
CA GLU A 49 -5.10 13.34 -29.98
C GLU A 49 -5.35 11.85 -30.27
N ILE A 50 -5.07 11.00 -29.27
CA ILE A 50 -5.53 9.61 -29.23
C ILE A 50 -6.42 9.46 -28.00
N LYS A 51 -7.71 9.13 -28.22
CA LYS A 51 -8.65 8.80 -27.12
C LYS A 51 -8.85 7.31 -27.04
N VAL A 52 -8.65 6.77 -25.86
CA VAL A 52 -9.04 5.39 -25.53
C VAL A 52 -10.27 5.48 -24.65
N MET A 53 -11.37 4.91 -25.12
CA MET A 53 -12.65 4.88 -24.42
C MET A 53 -12.85 3.48 -23.82
N GLY A 54 -13.20 3.42 -22.54
CA GLY A 54 -13.46 2.18 -21.84
C GLY A 54 -13.85 2.44 -20.39
N GLU A 55 -14.34 1.44 -19.73
CA GLU A 55 -14.52 1.47 -18.29
C GLU A 55 -13.19 1.13 -17.63
N PHE A 56 -12.77 1.95 -16.69
CA PHE A 56 -11.62 1.65 -15.85
C PHE A 56 -12.06 0.65 -14.78
N HIS A 57 -11.77 -0.63 -15.02
CA HIS A 57 -11.89 -1.62 -13.96
C HIS A 57 -10.71 -1.48 -13.00
N ASN A 58 -10.97 -0.80 -11.90
CA ASN A 58 -10.08 -0.78 -10.77
C ASN A 58 -10.19 -2.13 -10.06
N ASP A 59 -9.25 -3.01 -10.36
CA ASP A 59 -9.19 -4.33 -9.77
C ASP A 59 -8.73 -4.22 -8.30
N MET A 60 -9.70 -3.91 -7.42
CA MET A 60 -9.45 -3.79 -5.98
C MET A 60 -9.15 -5.17 -5.41
N LYS A 61 -7.89 -5.41 -5.06
CA LYS A 61 -7.44 -6.70 -4.55
C LYS A 61 -7.72 -6.85 -3.07
N TYR A 62 -8.29 -7.99 -2.71
CA TYR A 62 -8.43 -8.47 -1.32
C TYR A 62 -9.18 -7.50 -0.40
N VAL A 63 -10.14 -6.78 -0.94
CA VAL A 63 -11.00 -5.89 -0.14
C VAL A 63 -12.12 -6.71 0.49
N PRO A 64 -12.24 -6.74 1.84
CA PRO A 64 -13.32 -7.46 2.46
C PRO A 64 -14.65 -6.76 2.18
N GLU A 65 -15.67 -7.51 1.77
CA GLU A 65 -17.02 -6.98 1.57
C GLU A 65 -17.54 -6.34 2.85
N LYS A 66 -17.38 -7.05 3.96
CA LYS A 66 -17.73 -6.60 5.30
C LYS A 66 -16.51 -6.64 6.20
N GLY A 67 -16.41 -5.65 7.10
CA GLY A 67 -15.36 -5.58 8.09
C GLY A 67 -14.11 -4.84 7.61
N CYS A 68 -13.11 -4.86 8.48
CA CYS A 68 -11.84 -4.17 8.35
C CYS A 68 -10.73 -5.05 8.92
N TYR A 69 -9.65 -5.27 8.18
CA TYR A 69 -8.52 -6.05 8.69
C TYR A 69 -7.91 -5.40 9.91
N HIS A 70 -7.77 -6.20 10.96
CA HIS A 70 -7.11 -5.81 12.21
C HIS A 70 -5.64 -6.21 12.15
N GLY A 71 -4.74 -5.25 12.20
CA GLY A 71 -3.31 -5.44 12.11
C GLY A 71 -2.53 -4.70 13.19
N ALA A 72 -1.27 -5.09 13.33
CA ALA A 72 -0.32 -4.38 14.19
C ALA A 72 1.11 -4.46 13.65
N PHE A 73 1.93 -3.50 14.07
CA PHE A 73 3.37 -3.61 14.19
C PHE A 73 3.67 -3.97 15.65
N PRO A 74 3.91 -5.25 15.95
CA PRO A 74 4.12 -5.69 17.32
C PRO A 74 5.50 -5.21 17.82
N PRO A 75 5.67 -5.01 19.14
CA PRO A 75 6.93 -4.55 19.69
C PRO A 75 8.03 -5.58 19.45
N LEU A 76 9.21 -5.12 19.04
CA LEU A 76 10.39 -5.96 18.89
C LEU A 76 11.10 -6.23 20.23
N TYR A 77 10.75 -5.49 21.27
CA TYR A 77 11.35 -5.65 22.62
C TYR A 77 10.81 -6.92 23.29
N GLY A 78 11.71 -7.79 23.66
CA GLY A 78 11.42 -9.14 24.15
C GLY A 78 11.41 -10.20 23.06
N PHE A 79 11.64 -9.80 21.81
CA PHE A 79 11.97 -10.71 20.74
C PHE A 79 13.44 -11.14 20.93
N ASP A 80 13.64 -12.31 21.49
CA ASP A 80 14.94 -12.95 21.44
C ASP A 80 15.15 -13.45 20.00
N PRO A 81 16.15 -12.92 19.27
CA PRO A 81 16.47 -13.45 17.95
C PRO A 81 16.84 -14.93 17.98
N GLU A 82 17.25 -15.46 19.15
CA GLU A 82 17.54 -16.88 19.34
C GLU A 82 16.26 -17.69 19.58
N ASP A 83 15.17 -17.08 20.07
CA ASP A 83 13.86 -17.70 20.22
C ASP A 83 13.08 -17.80 18.89
N ARG A 84 13.77 -17.65 17.79
CA ARG A 84 13.26 -17.84 16.42
C ARG A 84 12.70 -19.25 16.18
N GLU A 85 12.97 -20.20 17.05
CA GLU A 85 12.57 -21.59 16.88
C GLU A 85 11.20 -21.95 17.48
N GLY A 86 10.47 -20.98 18.00
CA GLY A 86 9.04 -21.15 18.09
C GLY A 86 8.46 -21.68 19.35
N SER A 87 8.76 -21.12 20.49
CA SER A 87 7.69 -21.07 21.46
C SER A 87 6.71 -19.99 20.99
N THR A 88 5.55 -20.43 20.52
CA THR A 88 4.45 -19.59 20.07
C THR A 88 4.04 -18.53 21.10
N ASP A 89 4.39 -18.71 22.36
CA ASP A 89 4.02 -17.85 23.47
C ASP A 89 4.96 -16.65 23.68
N GLN A 90 6.12 -16.61 23.05
CA GLN A 90 7.12 -15.52 23.19
C GLN A 90 7.31 -14.70 21.90
N CYS A 91 6.68 -15.09 20.81
CA CYS A 91 6.68 -14.31 19.56
C CYS A 91 5.97 -12.97 19.79
N ALA A 92 6.56 -11.88 19.30
CA ALA A 92 5.99 -10.53 19.46
C ALA A 92 4.54 -10.42 18.95
N VAL A 93 4.17 -11.16 17.91
CA VAL A 93 2.79 -11.25 17.39
C VAL A 93 1.88 -11.93 18.40
N ALA A 94 2.27 -13.10 18.94
CA ALA A 94 1.48 -13.83 19.91
C ALA A 94 1.32 -13.04 21.22
N LEU A 95 2.37 -12.34 21.67
CA LEU A 95 2.30 -11.48 22.84
C LEU A 95 1.31 -10.32 22.65
N PHE A 96 1.30 -9.69 21.47
CA PHE A 96 0.33 -8.64 21.17
C PHE A 96 -1.10 -9.19 21.08
N GLU A 97 -1.31 -10.33 20.40
CA GLU A 97 -2.61 -10.99 20.33
C GLU A 97 -3.15 -11.36 21.71
N LYS A 98 -2.29 -11.87 22.58
CA LYS A 98 -2.64 -12.14 23.99
C LYS A 98 -2.96 -10.86 24.77
N LEU A 99 -2.19 -9.79 24.54
CA LEU A 99 -2.41 -8.49 25.17
C LEU A 99 -3.78 -7.92 24.86
N VAL A 100 -4.19 -7.94 23.58
CA VAL A 100 -5.46 -7.35 23.14
C VAL A 100 -6.62 -8.35 23.13
N GLY A 101 -6.36 -9.64 23.30
CA GLY A 101 -7.38 -10.70 23.30
C GLY A 101 -7.97 -11.00 21.93
N LYS A 102 -7.26 -10.66 20.84
CA LYS A 102 -7.72 -10.88 19.46
C LYS A 102 -6.55 -11.16 18.52
N GLN A 103 -6.74 -12.07 17.57
CA GLN A 103 -5.74 -12.38 16.56
C GLN A 103 -5.59 -11.24 15.52
N LEU A 104 -4.46 -11.24 14.83
CA LEU A 104 -4.16 -10.30 13.76
C LEU A 104 -4.38 -10.96 12.39
N SER A 105 -5.11 -10.28 11.52
CA SER A 105 -5.21 -10.65 10.10
C SER A 105 -4.11 -10.01 9.25
N MET A 106 -3.42 -8.99 9.79
CA MET A 106 -2.35 -8.27 9.09
C MET A 106 -1.20 -7.93 10.05
N ILE A 107 0.03 -8.03 9.55
CA ILE A 107 1.25 -7.69 10.31
C ILE A 107 2.07 -6.72 9.49
N LEU A 108 2.48 -5.60 10.09
CA LEU A 108 3.42 -4.67 9.50
C LEU A 108 4.84 -5.05 9.85
N TRP A 109 5.74 -4.95 8.88
CA TRP A 109 7.18 -5.12 9.05
C TRP A 109 7.96 -4.13 8.21
N TYR A 110 9.09 -3.65 8.71
CA TYR A 110 9.94 -2.71 8.02
C TYR A 110 11.27 -3.30 7.59
N GLN A 111 11.74 -2.84 6.43
CA GLN A 111 13.07 -3.16 5.91
C GLN A 111 13.62 -2.00 5.07
N ASN A 112 14.95 -1.82 5.09
CA ASN A 112 15.60 -0.88 4.21
C ASN A 112 15.68 -1.44 2.78
N MET A 113 15.53 -0.55 1.82
CA MET A 113 15.69 -0.83 0.41
C MET A 113 17.09 -0.39 -0.02
N GLU A 114 18.00 -1.36 -0.09
CA GLU A 114 19.42 -1.15 -0.36
C GLU A 114 19.89 -2.06 -1.50
N PRO A 115 20.80 -1.58 -2.36
CA PRO A 115 21.45 -2.46 -3.34
C PRO A 115 22.18 -3.63 -2.67
N GLY A 116 22.09 -4.82 -3.27
CA GLY A 116 22.83 -6.00 -2.83
C GLY A 116 22.31 -6.69 -1.55
N ARG A 117 21.17 -6.25 -1.01
CA ARG A 117 20.57 -6.90 0.17
C ARG A 117 20.09 -8.31 -0.15
N ASN A 118 20.40 -9.25 0.76
CA ASN A 118 19.91 -10.62 0.65
C ASN A 118 18.45 -10.73 1.17
N PHE A 119 17.55 -11.22 0.32
CA PHE A 119 16.13 -11.38 0.65
C PHE A 119 15.77 -12.71 1.32
N SER A 120 16.70 -13.63 1.42
CA SER A 120 16.48 -14.94 2.06
C SER A 120 16.14 -14.82 3.56
N GLU A 121 16.69 -13.81 4.25
CA GLU A 121 16.36 -13.57 5.67
C GLU A 121 14.90 -13.22 5.88
N MET A 122 14.33 -12.45 4.97
CA MET A 122 12.92 -12.07 5.04
C MET A 122 11.98 -13.26 4.87
N GLN A 123 12.33 -14.19 4.00
CA GLN A 123 11.57 -15.41 3.80
C GLN A 123 11.50 -16.23 5.07
N THR A 124 12.62 -16.39 5.76
CA THR A 124 12.69 -17.22 6.96
C THR A 124 11.77 -16.69 8.07
N VAL A 125 11.79 -15.37 8.31
CA VAL A 125 10.92 -14.73 9.32
C VAL A 125 9.45 -14.85 8.94
N ARG A 126 9.11 -14.62 7.67
CA ARG A 126 7.74 -14.69 7.17
C ARG A 126 7.21 -16.13 7.15
N GLU A 127 8.00 -17.07 6.65
CA GLU A 127 7.60 -18.46 6.47
C GLU A 127 7.42 -19.19 7.80
N LYS A 128 8.34 -18.99 8.73
CA LYS A 128 8.35 -19.77 9.98
C LYS A 128 7.38 -19.27 11.03
N TYR A 129 7.23 -17.93 11.18
CA TYR A 129 6.69 -17.43 12.45
C TYR A 129 5.40 -16.63 12.31
N TRP A 130 5.13 -16.01 11.16
CA TRP A 130 4.06 -15.01 11.13
C TRP A 130 3.09 -15.15 9.94
N GLY A 131 3.46 -15.92 8.93
CA GLY A 131 2.67 -16.04 7.69
C GLY A 131 1.37 -16.82 7.84
N LYS A 132 1.24 -17.60 8.91
CA LYS A 132 0.02 -18.36 9.22
C LYS A 132 -0.33 -18.21 10.70
N ASN A 133 -1.62 -18.13 10.98
CA ASN A 133 -2.14 -18.16 12.34
C ASN A 133 -2.16 -19.58 12.90
N TYR A 134 -2.61 -19.75 14.14
CA TYR A 134 -2.71 -21.06 14.81
C TYR A 134 -3.62 -22.07 14.10
N GLN A 135 -4.51 -21.59 13.20
CA GLN A 135 -5.40 -22.43 12.39
C GLN A 135 -4.78 -22.78 11.02
N GLY A 136 -3.54 -22.38 10.75
CA GLY A 136 -2.87 -22.58 9.48
C GLY A 136 -3.36 -21.66 8.35
N LYS A 137 -4.20 -20.66 8.67
CA LYS A 137 -4.70 -19.66 7.71
C LYS A 137 -3.72 -18.53 7.53
N TYR A 138 -3.64 -17.98 6.33
CA TYR A 138 -2.76 -16.84 6.03
C TYR A 138 -3.08 -15.62 6.87
N ARG A 139 -2.02 -14.85 7.16
CA ARG A 139 -2.07 -13.44 7.54
C ARG A 139 -1.52 -12.62 6.40
N PHE A 140 -2.03 -11.42 6.22
CA PHE A 140 -1.43 -10.48 5.29
C PHE A 140 -0.17 -9.88 5.90
N PHE A 141 0.84 -9.78 5.07
CA PHE A 141 2.11 -9.14 5.42
C PHE A 141 2.23 -7.80 4.70
N LEU A 142 2.20 -6.72 5.46
CA LEU A 142 2.45 -5.37 4.98
C LEU A 142 3.94 -5.04 5.15
N TYR A 143 4.66 -5.02 4.06
CA TYR A 143 6.07 -4.66 4.06
C TYR A 143 6.29 -3.19 3.81
N GLY A 144 6.75 -2.45 4.83
CA GLY A 144 7.29 -1.11 4.72
C GLY A 144 8.73 -1.16 4.21
N TRP A 145 8.96 -0.79 2.96
CA TRP A 145 10.27 -0.73 2.34
C TRP A 145 10.80 0.70 2.32
N LEU A 146 11.88 0.95 3.03
CA LEU A 146 12.47 2.27 3.23
C LEU A 146 13.70 2.45 2.33
N PRO A 147 13.60 3.20 1.20
CA PRO A 147 14.77 3.58 0.42
C PRO A 147 15.74 4.41 1.23
N VAL A 148 17.03 4.09 1.14
CA VAL A 148 18.08 4.85 1.82
C VAL A 148 18.73 5.92 0.92
N ILE A 149 18.18 6.10 -0.29
CA ILE A 149 18.71 7.03 -1.30
C ILE A 149 17.64 8.06 -1.71
N PRO A 150 18.07 9.23 -2.22
CA PRO A 150 17.16 10.29 -2.67
C PRO A 150 16.29 9.86 -3.86
N THR A 151 15.14 10.50 -4.01
CA THR A 151 14.16 10.27 -5.07
C THR A 151 14.75 10.35 -6.49
N GLN A 152 15.64 11.29 -6.73
CA GLN A 152 16.31 11.45 -8.03
C GLN A 152 17.09 10.20 -8.42
N GLN A 153 17.83 9.61 -7.49
CA GLN A 153 18.59 8.39 -7.72
C GLN A 153 17.66 7.19 -7.96
N MET A 154 16.57 7.10 -7.20
CA MET A 154 15.52 6.10 -7.43
C MET A 154 14.91 6.23 -8.83
N ALA A 155 14.58 7.45 -9.26
CA ALA A 155 14.02 7.74 -10.58
C ALA A 155 15.01 7.42 -11.73
N ASN A 156 16.29 7.55 -11.49
CA ASN A 156 17.36 7.18 -12.43
C ASN A 156 17.60 5.66 -12.51
N GLY A 157 17.04 4.89 -11.58
CA GLY A 157 17.09 3.42 -11.59
C GLY A 157 18.20 2.80 -10.76
N GLU A 158 18.78 3.52 -9.81
CA GLU A 158 19.84 2.97 -8.94
C GLU A 158 19.35 1.80 -8.06
N LEU A 159 18.02 1.64 -7.88
CA LEU A 159 17.40 0.51 -7.20
C LEU A 159 16.83 -0.55 -8.16
N ASP A 160 17.06 -0.47 -9.47
CA ASP A 160 16.46 -1.42 -10.42
C ASP A 160 16.88 -2.86 -10.15
N ASP A 161 18.14 -3.10 -9.87
CA ASP A 161 18.64 -4.45 -9.63
C ASP A 161 18.12 -5.00 -8.29
N PHE A 162 17.96 -4.13 -7.30
CA PHE A 162 17.25 -4.47 -6.07
C PHE A 162 15.80 -4.89 -6.38
N HIS A 163 15.06 -4.07 -7.12
CA HIS A 163 13.67 -4.36 -7.46
C HIS A 163 13.52 -5.64 -8.26
N LYS A 164 14.37 -5.88 -9.26
CA LYS A 164 14.38 -7.11 -10.08
C LYS A 164 14.64 -8.34 -9.22
N SER A 165 15.66 -8.30 -8.37
CA SER A 165 16.01 -9.39 -7.46
C SER A 165 14.86 -9.67 -6.47
N TYR A 166 14.32 -8.62 -5.83
CA TYR A 166 13.23 -8.74 -4.89
C TYR A 166 11.96 -9.31 -5.54
N PHE A 167 11.54 -8.76 -6.67
CA PHE A 167 10.31 -9.23 -7.32
C PHE A 167 10.47 -10.61 -7.97
N ALA A 168 11.65 -10.99 -8.39
CA ALA A 168 11.93 -12.37 -8.81
C ALA A 168 11.74 -13.34 -7.64
N GLU A 169 12.19 -12.98 -6.44
CA GLU A 169 11.98 -13.77 -5.24
C GLU A 169 10.50 -13.80 -4.82
N VAL A 170 9.80 -12.67 -4.91
CA VAL A 170 8.34 -12.60 -4.68
C VAL A 170 7.57 -13.50 -5.65
N ALA A 171 7.97 -13.55 -6.92
CA ALA A 171 7.40 -14.48 -7.90
C ALA A 171 7.65 -15.94 -7.52
N ALA A 172 8.85 -16.27 -7.05
CA ALA A 172 9.19 -17.60 -6.59
C ALA A 172 8.40 -18.02 -5.32
N GLN A 173 8.12 -17.10 -4.43
CA GLN A 173 7.33 -17.36 -3.21
C GLN A 173 5.88 -17.78 -3.50
N LYS A 174 5.30 -17.31 -4.59
CA LYS A 174 3.96 -17.70 -5.00
C LYS A 174 3.83 -19.21 -5.18
N VAL A 175 4.89 -19.86 -5.66
CA VAL A 175 4.95 -21.31 -5.85
C VAL A 175 4.98 -22.06 -4.52
N ARG A 176 5.45 -21.42 -3.45
CA ARG A 176 5.60 -22.02 -2.11
C ARG A 176 4.36 -21.91 -1.21
N ASP A 177 3.21 -21.63 -1.78
CA ASP A 177 1.95 -21.50 -1.04
C ASP A 177 1.97 -20.46 0.08
N MET A 178 2.59 -19.33 -0.19
CA MET A 178 2.58 -18.16 0.68
C MET A 178 1.52 -17.15 0.23
N GLY A 179 0.84 -16.52 1.18
CA GLY A 179 -0.14 -15.48 0.87
C GLY A 179 0.46 -14.30 0.09
N PRO A 180 -0.37 -13.45 -0.51
CA PRO A 180 0.10 -12.28 -1.25
C PRO A 180 0.86 -11.32 -0.34
N ILE A 181 1.88 -10.67 -0.91
CA ILE A 181 2.63 -9.61 -0.24
C ILE A 181 1.90 -8.29 -0.44
N TRP A 182 1.76 -7.53 0.63
CA TRP A 182 1.32 -6.15 0.62
C TRP A 182 2.56 -5.27 0.68
N PHE A 183 2.87 -4.66 -0.46
CA PHE A 183 4.11 -3.94 -0.68
C PHE A 183 3.88 -2.44 -0.49
N ARG A 184 4.52 -1.86 0.54
CA ARG A 184 4.39 -0.46 0.95
C ARG A 184 5.75 0.23 0.87
N PRO A 185 6.25 0.55 -0.34
CA PRO A 185 7.57 1.15 -0.52
C PRO A 185 7.53 2.66 -0.33
N ALA A 186 8.64 3.21 0.17
CA ALA A 186 8.87 4.65 0.26
C ALA A 186 7.69 5.41 0.89
N ASN A 187 7.22 4.89 2.02
CA ASN A 187 6.14 5.52 2.77
C ASN A 187 6.56 6.85 3.39
N GLU A 188 5.58 7.69 3.74
CA GLU A 188 5.79 9.01 4.35
C GLU A 188 6.64 9.99 3.52
N MET A 189 6.57 9.90 2.21
CA MET A 189 7.32 10.71 1.26
C MET A 189 7.07 12.22 1.38
N ASN A 190 6.01 12.61 2.05
CA ASN A 190 5.64 14.00 2.35
C ASN A 190 6.19 14.47 3.71
N GLY A 191 7.06 13.67 4.36
CA GLY A 191 7.71 13.96 5.63
C GLY A 191 9.21 14.22 5.48
N SER A 192 9.72 15.34 6.02
CA SER A 192 11.13 15.74 5.91
C SER A 192 12.14 14.84 6.64
N TRP A 193 11.66 13.84 7.36
CA TRP A 193 12.47 12.79 8.01
C TRP A 193 12.89 11.67 7.08
N THR A 194 12.35 11.61 5.85
CA THR A 194 12.74 10.58 4.87
C THR A 194 13.76 11.14 3.87
N PRO A 195 14.73 10.34 3.38
CA PRO A 195 15.71 10.81 2.40
C PRO A 195 15.10 11.06 1.01
N TYR A 196 13.87 10.63 0.77
CA TYR A 196 13.15 10.73 -0.49
C TYR A 196 11.97 11.73 -0.45
N TYR A 197 11.94 12.64 0.52
CA TYR A 197 10.92 13.70 0.58
C TYR A 197 11.26 14.89 -0.35
N GLY A 198 10.29 15.77 -0.61
CA GLY A 198 10.50 17.09 -1.21
C GLY A 198 10.60 17.11 -2.74
N ASP A 199 10.55 15.94 -3.40
CA ASP A 199 10.62 15.83 -4.86
C ASP A 199 9.51 14.94 -5.41
N PRO A 200 8.25 15.42 -5.46
CA PRO A 200 7.13 14.63 -5.91
C PRO A 200 7.27 14.15 -7.36
N THR A 201 7.89 14.94 -8.22
CA THR A 201 8.05 14.57 -9.64
C THR A 201 8.91 13.31 -9.81
N ASN A 202 10.07 13.27 -9.18
CA ASN A 202 10.93 12.09 -9.24
C ASN A 202 10.40 10.93 -8.40
N TYR A 203 9.69 11.19 -7.30
CA TYR A 203 9.01 10.16 -6.55
C TYR A 203 7.99 9.39 -7.43
N VAL A 204 7.13 10.11 -8.15
CA VAL A 204 6.16 9.50 -9.07
C VAL A 204 6.86 8.69 -10.17
N LYS A 205 7.95 9.21 -10.74
CA LYS A 205 8.74 8.47 -11.74
C LYS A 205 9.34 7.19 -11.15
N ALA A 206 9.94 7.28 -9.96
CA ALA A 206 10.55 6.14 -9.27
C ALA A 206 9.50 5.07 -8.94
N TRP A 207 8.33 5.46 -8.42
CA TRP A 207 7.23 4.55 -8.15
C TRP A 207 6.77 3.81 -9.40
N ARG A 208 6.51 4.53 -10.48
CA ARG A 208 6.06 3.93 -11.75
C ARG A 208 7.13 3.01 -12.35
N ARG A 209 8.42 3.37 -12.22
CA ARG A 209 9.54 2.54 -12.66
C ARG A 209 9.57 1.21 -11.91
N MET A 210 9.53 1.25 -10.59
CA MET A 210 9.46 0.08 -9.72
C MET A 210 8.25 -0.81 -10.06
N TYR A 211 7.07 -0.21 -10.19
CA TYR A 211 5.84 -0.92 -10.53
C TYR A 211 5.94 -1.62 -11.89
N ASN A 212 6.53 -0.98 -12.90
CA ASN A 212 6.74 -1.56 -14.23
C ASN A 212 7.69 -2.77 -14.18
N ILE A 213 8.71 -2.75 -13.32
CA ILE A 213 9.59 -3.92 -13.08
C ILE A 213 8.78 -5.07 -12.47
N ALA A 214 7.97 -4.78 -11.47
CA ALA A 214 7.09 -5.76 -10.85
C ALA A 214 6.09 -6.37 -11.84
N GLU A 215 5.55 -5.56 -12.74
CA GLU A 215 4.62 -6.00 -13.79
C GLU A 215 5.30 -6.92 -14.80
N GLN A 216 6.51 -6.57 -15.26
CA GLN A 216 7.30 -7.40 -16.15
C GLN A 216 7.60 -8.79 -15.57
N LEU A 217 7.71 -8.87 -14.25
CA LEU A 217 7.95 -10.14 -13.53
C LEU A 217 6.63 -10.83 -13.09
N GLY A 218 5.46 -10.30 -13.49
CA GLY A 218 4.17 -10.92 -13.24
C GLY A 218 3.68 -10.89 -11.79
N VAL A 219 4.30 -10.06 -10.92
CA VAL A 219 3.95 -10.04 -9.48
C VAL A 219 2.80 -9.09 -9.14
N THR A 220 2.45 -8.15 -10.02
CA THR A 220 1.40 -7.16 -9.78
C THR A 220 -0.01 -7.75 -9.78
N ALA A 221 -0.24 -8.87 -10.45
CA ALA A 221 -1.54 -9.50 -10.52
C ALA A 221 -1.97 -10.13 -9.18
N TYR A 222 -1.00 -10.59 -8.39
CA TYR A 222 -1.22 -11.33 -7.15
C TYR A 222 -0.93 -10.50 -5.90
N ASN A 223 0.11 -9.68 -5.92
CA ASN A 223 0.54 -8.87 -4.78
C ASN A 223 -0.13 -7.49 -4.78
N VAL A 224 -0.10 -6.80 -3.65
CA VAL A 224 -0.79 -5.53 -3.41
C VAL A 224 0.23 -4.41 -3.30
N PHE A 225 -0.01 -3.32 -4.02
CA PHE A 225 0.80 -2.09 -3.95
C PHE A 225 0.08 -1.04 -3.12
N VAL A 226 0.65 -0.69 -1.98
CA VAL A 226 0.11 0.26 -1.01
C VAL A 226 0.90 1.55 -1.07
N TRP A 227 0.30 2.62 -1.58
CA TRP A 227 0.88 3.96 -1.53
C TRP A 227 0.48 4.66 -0.25
N SER A 228 1.45 5.14 0.54
CA SER A 228 1.20 5.52 1.94
C SER A 228 1.96 6.79 2.35
N PRO A 229 1.35 7.97 2.24
CA PRO A 229 1.88 9.20 2.84
C PRO A 229 1.68 9.24 4.36
N ASN A 230 2.34 10.18 5.02
CA ASN A 230 1.94 10.62 6.35
C ASN A 230 0.66 11.47 6.25
N SER A 231 -0.23 11.37 7.23
CA SER A 231 -1.47 12.16 7.30
C SER A 231 -1.22 13.68 7.31
N VAL A 232 -0.05 14.08 7.77
CA VAL A 232 0.40 15.48 7.86
C VAL A 232 1.66 15.67 7.02
N SER A 233 1.59 16.57 6.04
CA SER A 233 2.80 16.94 5.27
C SER A 233 3.71 17.84 6.08
N MET A 234 5.01 17.51 6.14
CA MET A 234 6.04 18.31 6.79
C MET A 234 7.23 18.55 5.85
N PRO A 235 7.47 19.78 5.41
CA PRO A 235 6.73 21.01 5.72
C PRO A 235 5.34 21.04 5.09
N GLY A 236 4.41 21.76 5.73
CA GLY A 236 3.02 21.91 5.28
C GLY A 236 2.84 22.91 4.14
N THR A 237 3.55 22.71 3.03
CA THR A 237 3.50 23.57 1.84
C THR A 237 2.66 22.88 0.73
N GLU A 238 2.08 23.68 -0.18
CA GLU A 238 1.34 23.14 -1.34
C GLU A 238 2.25 22.26 -2.24
N ALA A 239 3.54 22.62 -2.38
CA ALA A 239 4.49 21.81 -3.13
C ALA A 239 4.72 20.44 -2.51
N ASN A 240 4.60 20.32 -1.18
CA ASN A 240 4.78 19.08 -0.43
C ASN A 240 3.45 18.38 -0.08
N ALA A 241 2.35 18.81 -0.68
CA ALA A 241 1.05 18.18 -0.44
C ALA A 241 1.07 16.71 -0.90
N MET A 242 0.50 15.79 -0.10
CA MET A 242 0.52 14.34 -0.38
C MET A 242 0.03 13.99 -1.80
N LYS A 243 -0.99 14.68 -2.30
CA LYS A 243 -1.55 14.47 -3.65
C LYS A 243 -0.52 14.60 -4.77
N ASN A 244 0.52 15.42 -4.59
CA ASN A 244 1.55 15.64 -5.61
C ASN A 244 2.47 14.42 -5.79
N TYR A 245 2.54 13.54 -4.80
CA TYR A 245 3.31 12.30 -4.83
C TYR A 245 2.50 11.11 -5.35
N TYR A 246 1.23 11.29 -5.68
CA TYR A 246 0.38 10.17 -6.09
C TYR A 246 0.72 9.69 -7.50
N PRO A 247 1.12 8.40 -7.67
CA PRO A 247 1.54 7.90 -8.97
C PRO A 247 0.38 7.63 -9.93
N GLY A 248 -0.85 7.67 -9.46
CA GLY A 248 -2.08 7.39 -10.20
C GLY A 248 -2.68 6.01 -9.91
N ASP A 249 -3.99 5.90 -10.09
CA ASP A 249 -4.78 4.71 -9.72
C ASP A 249 -4.31 3.42 -10.37
N MET A 250 -3.68 3.49 -11.55
CA MET A 250 -3.15 2.31 -12.24
C MET A 250 -1.95 1.66 -11.55
N TYR A 251 -1.27 2.40 -10.69
CA TYR A 251 -0.03 1.98 -10.02
C TYR A 251 -0.23 1.71 -8.54
N VAL A 252 -1.44 1.81 -8.04
CA VAL A 252 -1.78 1.67 -6.63
C VAL A 252 -3.00 0.79 -6.47
N ASP A 253 -2.94 -0.18 -5.59
CA ASP A 253 -4.10 -1.02 -5.24
C ASP A 253 -4.84 -0.46 -4.04
N TRP A 254 -4.11 -0.01 -3.01
CA TRP A 254 -4.64 0.52 -1.78
C TRP A 254 -3.99 1.86 -1.41
N LEU A 255 -4.78 2.77 -0.90
CA LEU A 255 -4.28 3.98 -0.24
C LEU A 255 -3.95 3.64 1.22
N GLY A 256 -2.69 3.74 1.58
CA GLY A 256 -2.26 3.72 2.97
C GLY A 256 -2.16 5.14 3.53
N VAL A 257 -2.13 5.27 4.85
CA VAL A 257 -1.77 6.51 5.54
C VAL A 257 -1.12 6.19 6.87
N SER A 258 -0.01 6.84 7.18
CA SER A 258 0.52 6.87 8.54
C SER A 258 -0.24 7.92 9.35
N CYS A 259 -0.88 7.49 10.43
CA CYS A 259 -1.79 8.31 11.21
C CYS A 259 -1.30 8.46 12.65
N TYR A 260 -0.68 9.60 12.93
CA TYR A 260 -0.16 9.95 14.25
C TYR A 260 -0.59 11.36 14.65
N PRO A 261 -0.78 11.64 15.97
CA PRO A 261 -1.15 12.97 16.40
C PRO A 261 -0.01 13.95 16.13
N PRO A 262 -0.23 14.97 15.28
CA PRO A 262 0.77 16.03 15.08
C PRO A 262 0.96 16.84 16.36
N SER A 263 2.05 17.57 16.45
CA SER A 263 2.27 18.51 17.54
C SER A 263 1.15 19.55 17.63
N LEU A 264 0.77 19.91 18.87
CA LEU A 264 -0.26 20.91 19.12
C LEU A 264 0.15 22.24 18.50
N SER A 265 -0.71 22.82 17.70
CA SER A 265 -0.46 24.09 16.99
C SER A 265 -1.78 24.75 16.56
N ALA A 266 -1.70 25.97 16.05
CA ALA A 266 -2.88 26.64 15.47
C ALA A 266 -3.49 25.88 14.29
N THR A 267 -2.69 25.17 13.52
CA THR A 267 -3.15 24.32 12.40
C THR A 267 -3.75 23.02 12.89
N TYR A 268 -3.20 22.46 13.97
CA TYR A 268 -3.65 21.23 14.60
C TYR A 268 -4.01 21.49 16.07
N PRO A 269 -5.13 22.19 16.35
CA PRO A 269 -5.66 22.30 17.69
C PRO A 269 -6.13 20.93 18.18
N GLU A 270 -6.40 20.81 19.49
CA GLU A 270 -6.67 19.52 20.14
C GLU A 270 -7.75 18.69 19.45
N ASP A 271 -8.79 19.31 18.91
CA ASP A 271 -9.90 18.65 18.22
C ASP A 271 -9.55 18.12 16.82
N ARG A 272 -8.42 18.50 16.22
CA ARG A 272 -8.00 18.12 14.87
C ARG A 272 -6.83 17.15 14.82
N ARG A 273 -6.45 16.56 15.94
CA ARG A 273 -5.26 15.71 16.06
C ARG A 273 -5.58 14.21 16.13
N TYR A 274 -6.80 13.82 15.85
CA TYR A 274 -7.33 12.47 16.02
C TYR A 274 -7.66 11.77 14.68
N PRO A 275 -7.79 10.45 14.66
CA PRO A 275 -7.88 9.66 13.43
C PRO A 275 -8.94 10.14 12.44
N LEU A 276 -10.16 10.43 12.89
CA LEU A 276 -11.26 10.85 12.00
C LEU A 276 -10.95 12.14 11.22
N THR A 277 -10.23 13.06 11.84
CA THR A 277 -9.82 14.31 11.17
C THR A 277 -8.60 14.09 10.29
N LEU A 278 -7.62 13.35 10.78
CA LEU A 278 -6.36 13.11 10.07
C LEU A 278 -6.54 12.30 8.77
N MET A 279 -7.58 11.47 8.71
CA MET A 279 -7.92 10.68 7.52
C MET A 279 -8.50 11.51 6.35
N GLN A 280 -8.92 12.73 6.56
CA GLN A 280 -9.63 13.49 5.51
C GLN A 280 -8.76 13.78 4.28
N GLY A 281 -7.45 13.98 4.46
CA GLY A 281 -6.53 14.26 3.35
C GLY A 281 -6.41 13.11 2.35
N ILE A 282 -6.29 11.88 2.84
CA ILE A 282 -6.11 10.70 1.98
C ILE A 282 -7.35 10.40 1.12
N LYS A 283 -8.54 10.71 1.61
CA LYS A 283 -9.80 10.49 0.91
C LYS A 283 -9.92 11.29 -0.40
N GLN A 284 -9.21 12.39 -0.49
CA GLN A 284 -9.23 13.29 -1.65
C GLN A 284 -8.28 12.86 -2.77
N VAL A 285 -7.41 11.88 -2.52
CA VAL A 285 -6.39 11.44 -3.48
C VAL A 285 -7.01 10.59 -4.59
N SER A 286 -7.90 9.66 -4.23
CA SER A 286 -8.66 8.83 -5.17
C SER A 286 -10.05 8.55 -4.60
N ALA A 287 -11.08 8.55 -5.45
CA ALA A 287 -12.46 8.35 -5.02
C ALA A 287 -12.78 6.88 -4.67
N ASP A 288 -12.14 5.94 -5.35
CA ASP A 288 -12.59 4.54 -5.38
C ASP A 288 -11.68 3.57 -4.61
N LYS A 289 -10.39 3.92 -4.42
CA LYS A 289 -9.44 3.02 -3.77
C LYS A 289 -9.82 2.72 -2.33
N PRO A 290 -9.67 1.46 -1.88
CA PRO A 290 -9.77 1.13 -0.46
C PRO A 290 -8.67 1.85 0.32
N ILE A 291 -8.99 2.22 1.55
CA ILE A 291 -8.09 2.97 2.43
C ILE A 291 -7.65 2.05 3.57
N MET A 292 -6.39 2.18 3.99
CA MET A 292 -5.90 1.60 5.22
C MET A 292 -5.18 2.65 6.08
N ILE A 293 -5.34 2.57 7.39
CA ILE A 293 -4.33 3.14 8.28
C ILE A 293 -3.18 2.13 8.31
N SER A 294 -2.17 2.39 7.47
CA SER A 294 -1.04 1.46 7.26
C SER A 294 -0.08 1.39 8.44
N GLU A 295 -0.14 2.39 9.29
CA GLU A 295 0.42 2.45 10.63
C GLU A 295 -0.18 3.63 11.40
N GLY A 296 -0.30 3.50 12.70
CA GLY A 296 -0.79 4.59 13.54
C GLY A 296 -0.85 4.21 15.01
N GLY A 297 -1.01 5.20 15.84
CA GLY A 297 -1.11 5.08 17.27
C GLY A 297 -1.13 6.44 17.93
N TYR A 298 -1.44 6.49 19.20
CA TYR A 298 -1.41 7.72 19.97
C TYR A 298 0.06 8.17 20.26
N SER A 299 0.21 9.32 20.84
CA SER A 299 1.47 9.81 21.40
C SER A 299 1.25 10.34 22.82
N SER A 300 2.32 10.54 23.57
CA SER A 300 2.27 11.10 24.92
C SER A 300 1.60 12.48 25.03
N THR A 301 1.31 13.13 23.90
CA THR A 301 0.75 14.49 23.82
C THR A 301 -0.72 14.57 23.47
N CYS A 302 -1.45 13.45 23.42
CA CYS A 302 -2.88 13.41 23.13
C CYS A 302 -3.64 12.59 24.15
N ASP A 303 -4.98 12.73 24.17
CA ASP A 303 -5.86 11.86 24.96
C ASP A 303 -5.91 10.46 24.33
N HIS A 304 -5.26 9.48 24.99
CA HIS A 304 -5.13 8.10 24.49
C HIS A 304 -6.49 7.41 24.39
N GLN A 305 -7.40 7.60 25.34
CA GLN A 305 -8.71 6.97 25.29
C GLN A 305 -9.57 7.56 24.17
N ARG A 306 -9.50 8.88 23.95
CA ARG A 306 -10.14 9.51 22.81
C ARG A 306 -9.58 9.00 21.49
N TRP A 307 -8.26 8.84 21.38
CA TRP A 307 -7.59 8.27 20.21
C TRP A 307 -8.15 6.89 19.89
N VAL A 308 -8.20 6.00 20.89
CA VAL A 308 -8.73 4.64 20.74
C VAL A 308 -10.21 4.66 20.32
N ARG A 309 -11.04 5.51 20.94
CA ARG A 309 -12.46 5.63 20.54
C ARG A 309 -12.60 6.07 19.08
N GLU A 310 -11.86 7.07 18.65
CA GLU A 310 -11.93 7.56 17.26
C GLU A 310 -11.35 6.56 16.24
N TRP A 311 -10.32 5.80 16.64
CA TRP A 311 -9.81 4.69 15.85
C TRP A 311 -10.89 3.66 15.53
N PHE A 312 -11.64 3.26 16.51
CA PHE A 312 -12.70 2.26 16.32
C PHE A 312 -14.00 2.83 15.73
N LYS A 313 -14.23 4.14 15.80
CA LYS A 313 -15.32 4.82 15.09
C LYS A 313 -15.11 4.87 13.58
N LEU A 314 -13.93 4.63 13.08
CA LEU A 314 -13.65 4.56 11.65
C LEU A 314 -14.57 3.57 10.90
N LYS A 315 -15.04 2.53 11.56
CA LYS A 315 -16.00 1.57 10.98
C LYS A 315 -17.32 2.22 10.54
N ASP A 316 -17.77 3.22 11.24
CA ASP A 316 -19.06 3.90 11.03
C ASP A 316 -18.90 5.17 10.18
N GLU A 317 -17.82 5.91 10.39
CA GLU A 317 -17.59 7.22 9.79
C GLU A 317 -16.83 7.15 8.45
N GLU A 318 -16.05 6.09 8.23
CA GLU A 318 -15.17 5.96 7.06
C GLU A 318 -15.23 4.55 6.45
N PRO A 319 -16.32 4.18 5.76
CA PRO A 319 -16.56 2.81 5.28
C PRO A 319 -15.54 2.32 4.24
N ARG A 320 -14.76 3.25 3.64
CA ARG A 320 -13.64 2.91 2.75
C ARG A 320 -12.40 2.44 3.51
N VAL A 321 -12.32 2.64 4.82
CA VAL A 321 -11.24 2.09 5.64
C VAL A 321 -11.49 0.59 5.81
N LYS A 322 -10.62 -0.21 5.23
CA LYS A 322 -10.73 -1.67 5.16
C LYS A 322 -9.57 -2.41 5.81
N ALA A 323 -8.59 -1.66 6.33
CA ALA A 323 -7.51 -2.19 7.16
C ALA A 323 -7.01 -1.10 8.12
N VAL A 324 -6.62 -1.52 9.32
CA VAL A 324 -5.96 -0.67 10.32
C VAL A 324 -4.78 -1.43 10.94
N VAL A 325 -3.66 -0.74 11.12
CA VAL A 325 -2.44 -1.32 11.69
C VAL A 325 -1.97 -0.45 12.85
N TRP A 326 -2.04 -1.01 14.06
CA TRP A 326 -1.57 -0.33 15.27
C TRP A 326 -0.05 -0.47 15.42
N GLU A 327 0.65 0.64 15.60
CA GLU A 327 2.07 0.62 15.94
C GLU A 327 2.24 0.48 17.46
N ASN A 328 2.49 -0.74 17.94
CA ASN A 328 2.68 -1.00 19.37
C ASN A 328 4.16 -0.91 19.75
N HIS A 329 4.76 0.23 19.52
CA HIS A 329 6.20 0.46 19.68
C HIS A 329 6.47 1.72 20.51
N GLU A 330 7.56 1.68 21.28
CA GLU A 330 8.12 2.87 21.93
C GLU A 330 9.09 3.55 20.98
N ASN A 331 8.80 4.81 20.64
CA ASN A 331 9.68 5.63 19.85
C ASN A 331 10.27 6.73 20.71
N ALA A 332 11.60 6.76 20.80
CA ALA A 332 12.32 7.73 21.64
C ALA A 332 12.03 9.20 21.27
N GLU A 333 11.73 9.46 20.00
CA GLU A 333 11.48 10.82 19.49
C GLU A 333 10.00 11.21 19.58
N ASN A 334 9.08 10.26 19.39
CA ASN A 334 7.66 10.52 19.21
C ASN A 334 6.78 9.97 20.36
N GLY A 335 7.40 9.39 21.39
CA GLY A 335 6.74 8.89 22.57
C GLY A 335 6.31 7.43 22.50
N ASP A 336 5.72 6.95 23.59
CA ASP A 336 5.30 5.57 23.75
C ASP A 336 3.91 5.36 23.16
N ARG A 337 3.81 4.51 22.14
CA ARG A 337 2.57 4.13 21.46
C ARG A 337 2.07 2.76 21.86
N ARG A 338 2.77 2.13 22.81
CA ARG A 338 2.40 0.81 23.30
C ARG A 338 1.11 0.88 24.10
N LEU A 339 0.13 0.04 23.75
CA LEU A 339 -1.15 -0.02 24.46
C LEU A 339 -0.98 -0.32 25.95
N GLN A 340 -0.01 -1.16 26.29
CA GLN A 340 0.27 -1.51 27.68
C GLN A 340 0.87 -0.37 28.53
N SER A 341 1.30 0.73 27.91
CA SER A 341 1.77 1.91 28.65
C SER A 341 0.64 2.74 29.26
N ASP A 342 -0.59 2.58 28.78
CA ASP A 342 -1.80 3.19 29.33
C ASP A 342 -2.87 2.13 29.60
N PRO A 343 -3.05 1.68 30.85
CA PRO A 343 -4.00 0.63 31.20
C PRO A 343 -5.45 0.95 30.82
N LEU A 344 -5.88 2.23 30.86
CA LEU A 344 -7.24 2.61 30.51
C LEU A 344 -7.46 2.58 29.00
N ALA A 345 -6.48 3.02 28.23
CA ALA A 345 -6.51 2.91 26.77
C ALA A 345 -6.46 1.45 26.32
N LEU A 346 -5.65 0.62 26.98
CA LEU A 346 -5.59 -0.82 26.70
C LEU A 346 -6.93 -1.52 26.94
N GLU A 347 -7.55 -1.33 28.11
CA GLU A 347 -8.85 -1.97 28.41
C GLU A 347 -9.92 -1.53 27.41
N LEU A 348 -9.95 -0.24 27.06
CA LEU A 348 -10.87 0.27 26.03
C LEU A 348 -10.58 -0.35 24.65
N TYR A 349 -9.32 -0.50 24.28
CA TYR A 349 -8.94 -1.16 23.04
C TYR A 349 -9.39 -2.62 23.03
N LYS A 350 -9.14 -3.36 24.12
CA LYS A 350 -9.56 -4.75 24.29
C LYS A 350 -11.07 -4.93 24.15
N GLU A 351 -11.86 -3.99 24.69
CA GLU A 351 -13.31 -4.00 24.57
C GLU A 351 -13.74 -3.80 23.11
N LEU A 352 -13.28 -2.71 22.48
CA LEU A 352 -13.74 -2.28 21.16
C LEU A 352 -13.27 -3.19 20.02
N VAL A 353 -12.10 -3.80 20.13
CA VAL A 353 -11.56 -4.69 19.11
C VAL A 353 -12.34 -6.01 18.99
N GLN A 354 -13.13 -6.39 20.00
CA GLN A 354 -13.93 -7.63 19.96
C GLN A 354 -15.10 -7.55 18.98
N ASP A 355 -15.50 -6.36 18.55
CA ASP A 355 -16.53 -6.23 17.51
C ASP A 355 -16.10 -7.06 16.27
N PRO A 356 -16.97 -7.95 15.76
CA PRO A 356 -16.66 -8.81 14.60
C PRO A 356 -16.36 -8.04 13.31
N TYR A 357 -16.63 -6.75 13.26
CA TYR A 357 -16.22 -5.87 12.18
C TYR A 357 -14.68 -5.84 12.01
N TRP A 358 -13.94 -5.93 13.11
CA TRP A 358 -12.47 -5.99 13.10
C TRP A 358 -12.02 -7.42 12.87
N LEU A 359 -11.60 -7.68 11.63
CA LEU A 359 -11.30 -9.03 11.16
C LEU A 359 -9.98 -9.54 11.75
N ASP A 360 -10.05 -10.62 12.46
CA ASP A 360 -8.91 -11.39 12.98
C ASP A 360 -8.43 -12.47 11.98
N LEU A 361 -9.25 -12.77 10.96
CA LEU A 361 -8.99 -13.73 9.90
C LEU A 361 -9.27 -13.10 8.54
N ILE A 362 -8.63 -13.62 7.52
CA ILE A 362 -8.95 -13.30 6.14
C ILE A 362 -10.27 -14.00 5.80
N PRO A 363 -11.31 -13.30 5.29
CA PRO A 363 -12.59 -13.89 4.92
C PRO A 363 -12.48 -14.94 3.80
N ASP A 364 -13.33 -15.94 3.80
CA ASP A 364 -13.32 -17.04 2.81
C ASP A 364 -13.47 -16.52 1.35
N ALA A 365 -14.25 -15.46 1.14
CA ALA A 365 -14.36 -14.83 -0.18
C ALA A 365 -13.03 -14.26 -0.67
N VAL A 366 -12.25 -13.66 0.23
CA VAL A 366 -10.91 -13.15 -0.08
C VAL A 366 -9.91 -14.30 -0.29
N TYR A 367 -10.03 -15.39 0.46
CA TYR A 367 -9.24 -16.61 0.19
C TYR A 367 -9.51 -17.15 -1.22
N SER A 368 -10.77 -17.20 -1.63
CA SER A 368 -11.15 -17.64 -2.98
C SER A 368 -10.57 -16.71 -4.05
N GLU A 369 -10.53 -15.41 -3.80
CA GLU A 369 -9.87 -14.44 -4.68
C GLU A 369 -8.35 -14.68 -4.75
N ILE A 370 -7.68 -14.92 -3.61
CA ILE A 370 -6.24 -15.23 -3.55
C ILE A 370 -5.92 -16.44 -4.43
N GLU A 371 -6.67 -17.53 -4.28
CA GLU A 371 -6.47 -18.75 -5.07
C GLU A 371 -6.73 -18.52 -6.55
N THR A 372 -7.77 -17.77 -6.89
CA THR A 372 -8.09 -17.42 -8.29
C THR A 372 -6.94 -16.61 -8.92
N ARG A 373 -6.45 -15.59 -8.25
CA ARG A 373 -5.34 -14.76 -8.74
C ARG A 373 -4.02 -15.54 -8.81
N LYS A 374 -3.76 -16.40 -7.84
CA LYS A 374 -2.60 -17.29 -7.83
C LYS A 374 -2.56 -18.18 -9.08
N ASN A 375 -3.70 -18.73 -9.46
CA ASN A 375 -3.80 -19.63 -10.62
C ASN A 375 -3.75 -18.89 -11.96
N ASN A 376 -4.27 -17.68 -12.03
CA ASN A 376 -4.34 -16.87 -13.26
C ASN A 376 -3.07 -16.07 -13.55
N SER A 377 -2.21 -15.86 -12.56
CA SER A 377 -0.96 -15.12 -12.71
C SER A 377 0.19 -16.05 -13.13
N LYS A 378 0.08 -16.60 -14.34
CA LYS A 378 1.17 -17.38 -15.00
C LYS A 378 2.05 -16.47 -15.83
#